data_02cc72ab1472f294787fe41441acc664
#
_entry.id   02cc72ab1472f294787fe41441acc664
#
_cell.length_a   1.000
_cell.length_b   1.000
_cell.length_c   1.000
_cell.angle_alpha   90.00
_cell.angle_beta   90.00
_cell.angle_gamma   90.00
#
_symmetry.space_group_name_H-M   'P 1'
#
loop_
_entity.id
_entity.type
_entity.pdbx_description
1 polymer ?
#
loop_
_entity_poly.entity_id
_entity_poly.type
_entity_poly.pdbx_seq_one_letter_code
_entity_poly.pdbx_strand_id
1 'polypeptide(L)'
;MAVSANVASAHTSATPQKKLGFWEIWNMSFGFFCFQFGFELQNSNVSRIFETLGANKDEIPILWIAAPVTGLIIQPIIGYLSDRTWHPYWGRRRPFFFIGAILATIALFIMPNSPALWVAGGMLWIMDASINISMEPFRAFVGDKLPPKQRTTGFAMQSFFIGVGSVIAALLPWIFTNWFNVSNTAESGKIPDSVKWSFYIGGFAFLSSVMYTVFTTKEFPPEDIAAFKKANKEVGFWDGVKETFGGIFKMPKTMAQLALVQFFTWFALFAMWIYSTNAVTSTKYNMKVDKGVVQLMEKDIQSVLSDTKVATQDKKLFKSLQADINEINEYRANENPVTISINLANHYADYINTTLSVANKSELERVKKEYNDGADWLSVCSSIRNGMAAVFAFIIPWIAFKTNRRMTHLICLVIGGVGLMSISWITNPTYIAISMGMVGI
;
A
#
# COMPACT_ATOMS: atom_id res chain seq x y z
N MET A 1 -15.53 -30.80 -9.67
CA MET A 1 -14.58 -30.85 -10.80
C MET A 1 -15.28 -30.85 -12.16
N ALA A 2 -16.36 -31.57 -12.38
CA ALA A 2 -17.05 -31.58 -13.69
C ALA A 2 -17.77 -30.26 -14.03
N VAL A 3 -18.32 -29.55 -13.06
CA VAL A 3 -19.08 -28.29 -13.28
C VAL A 3 -18.12 -27.13 -13.54
N SER A 4 -17.01 -27.04 -12.81
CA SER A 4 -15.98 -26.01 -13.05
C SER A 4 -15.23 -26.25 -14.38
N ALA A 5 -15.02 -27.51 -14.77
CA ALA A 5 -14.47 -27.86 -16.08
C ALA A 5 -15.42 -27.51 -17.22
N ASN A 6 -16.75 -27.70 -17.05
CA ASN A 6 -17.76 -27.31 -18.06
C ASN A 6 -17.91 -25.78 -18.19
N VAL A 7 -17.81 -25.02 -17.08
CA VAL A 7 -17.79 -23.55 -17.14
C VAL A 7 -16.49 -23.08 -17.80
N ALA A 8 -15.35 -23.66 -17.47
CA ALA A 8 -14.07 -23.33 -18.10
C ALA A 8 -14.02 -23.69 -19.59
N SER A 9 -14.63 -24.80 -20.02
CA SER A 9 -14.71 -25.20 -21.42
C SER A 9 -15.68 -24.35 -22.24
N ALA A 10 -16.74 -23.83 -21.64
CA ALA A 10 -17.63 -22.84 -22.28
C ALA A 10 -16.97 -21.46 -22.46
N HIS A 11 -15.79 -21.23 -21.88
CA HIS A 11 -15.01 -19.99 -21.98
C HIS A 11 -13.86 -20.04 -23.00
N THR A 12 -13.54 -21.21 -23.54
CA THR A 12 -12.54 -21.32 -24.62
C THR A 12 -13.24 -21.07 -25.95
N SER A 13 -13.08 -19.82 -26.48
CA SER A 13 -13.53 -19.52 -27.83
C SER A 13 -12.82 -20.42 -28.83
N ALA A 14 -13.57 -21.19 -29.59
CA ALA A 14 -13.05 -21.99 -30.72
C ALA A 14 -12.59 -21.09 -31.89
N THR A 15 -13.01 -19.82 -31.91
CA THR A 15 -12.55 -18.82 -32.88
C THR A 15 -11.14 -18.34 -32.54
N PRO A 16 -10.18 -18.34 -33.47
CA PRO A 16 -8.84 -17.82 -33.22
C PRO A 16 -8.95 -16.35 -32.81
N GLN A 17 -8.60 -16.07 -31.54
CA GLN A 17 -8.59 -14.70 -31.04
C GLN A 17 -7.73 -13.84 -31.96
N LYS A 18 -8.29 -12.71 -32.43
CA LYS A 18 -7.60 -11.76 -33.30
C LYS A 18 -6.34 -11.25 -32.58
N LYS A 19 -5.21 -11.25 -33.29
CA LYS A 19 -4.01 -10.60 -32.77
C LYS A 19 -4.27 -9.12 -32.57
N LEU A 20 -3.96 -8.61 -31.37
CA LEU A 20 -4.06 -7.20 -31.04
C LEU A 20 -2.79 -6.46 -31.45
N GLY A 21 -2.95 -5.23 -31.93
CA GLY A 21 -1.85 -4.32 -32.20
C GLY A 21 -1.20 -3.80 -30.91
N PHE A 22 -0.01 -3.18 -31.04
CA PHE A 22 0.71 -2.59 -29.91
C PHE A 22 -0.16 -1.61 -29.12
N TRP A 23 -0.83 -0.67 -29.79
CA TRP A 23 -1.67 0.33 -29.14
C TRP A 23 -2.91 -0.25 -28.47
N GLU A 24 -3.46 -1.34 -28.99
CA GLU A 24 -4.57 -2.03 -28.34
C GLU A 24 -4.12 -2.69 -27.02
N ILE A 25 -2.91 -3.29 -27.00
CA ILE A 25 -2.30 -3.86 -25.78
C ILE A 25 -1.93 -2.74 -24.80
N TRP A 26 -1.39 -1.63 -25.29
CA TRP A 26 -1.07 -0.44 -24.51
C TRP A 26 -2.32 0.11 -23.80
N ASN A 27 -3.37 0.43 -24.54
CA ASN A 27 -4.62 0.97 -24.00
C ASN A 27 -5.28 0.03 -22.99
N MET A 28 -5.25 -1.27 -23.27
CA MET A 28 -5.77 -2.29 -22.39
C MET A 28 -4.98 -2.37 -21.07
N SER A 29 -3.68 -2.17 -21.11
CA SER A 29 -2.79 -2.32 -19.96
C SER A 29 -2.62 -1.02 -19.16
N PHE A 30 -2.98 0.13 -19.74
CA PHE A 30 -2.72 1.46 -19.17
C PHE A 30 -3.34 1.64 -17.76
N GLY A 31 -4.50 1.04 -17.50
CA GLY A 31 -5.12 1.09 -16.18
C GLY A 31 -4.25 0.52 -15.05
N PHE A 32 -3.28 -0.36 -15.35
CA PHE A 32 -2.34 -0.86 -14.34
C PHE A 32 -1.39 0.21 -13.80
N PHE A 33 -1.12 1.24 -14.57
CA PHE A 33 -0.35 2.40 -14.12
C PHE A 33 -0.87 2.95 -12.79
N CYS A 34 -2.16 3.00 -12.62
CA CYS A 34 -2.76 3.66 -11.49
C CYS A 34 -3.17 2.77 -10.34
N PHE A 35 -3.35 1.46 -10.53
CA PHE A 35 -3.50 0.57 -9.39
C PHE A 35 -2.30 0.67 -8.44
N GLN A 36 -1.11 0.85 -9.02
CA GLN A 36 0.09 1.04 -8.22
C GLN A 36 0.17 2.41 -7.55
N PHE A 37 -0.47 3.44 -8.07
CA PHE A 37 -0.60 4.70 -7.34
C PHE A 37 -1.29 4.49 -5.99
N GLY A 38 -2.44 3.79 -5.97
CA GLY A 38 -3.14 3.48 -4.73
C GLY A 38 -2.28 2.71 -3.74
N PHE A 39 -1.72 1.58 -4.17
CA PHE A 39 -0.89 0.74 -3.31
C PHE A 39 0.40 1.41 -2.86
N GLU A 40 1.08 2.16 -3.73
CA GLU A 40 2.35 2.76 -3.34
C GLU A 40 2.16 3.99 -2.45
N LEU A 41 1.14 4.81 -2.69
CA LEU A 41 0.77 5.89 -1.78
C LEU A 41 0.39 5.34 -0.40
N GLN A 42 -0.34 4.23 -0.37
CA GLN A 42 -0.65 3.50 0.85
C GLN A 42 0.62 3.02 1.55
N ASN A 43 1.45 2.24 0.88
CA ASN A 43 2.63 1.61 1.46
C ASN A 43 3.66 2.63 1.96
N SER A 44 3.77 3.78 1.31
CA SER A 44 4.75 4.81 1.65
C SER A 44 4.25 5.83 2.68
N ASN A 45 2.92 6.01 2.82
CA ASN A 45 2.41 7.15 3.58
C ASN A 45 1.39 6.79 4.67
N VAL A 46 0.74 5.62 4.64
CA VAL A 46 -0.34 5.32 5.58
C VAL A 46 0.15 5.19 7.02
N SER A 47 1.30 4.58 7.25
CA SER A 47 1.91 4.55 8.59
C SER A 47 2.20 5.97 9.10
N ARG A 48 2.73 6.85 8.24
CA ARG A 48 2.93 8.28 8.56
C ARG A 48 1.61 8.98 8.91
N ILE A 49 0.54 8.71 8.14
CA ILE A 49 -0.79 9.26 8.42
C ILE A 49 -1.29 8.80 9.79
N PHE A 50 -1.17 7.51 10.10
CA PHE A 50 -1.59 6.95 11.37
C PHE A 50 -0.79 7.54 12.55
N GLU A 51 0.53 7.62 12.44
CA GLU A 51 1.39 8.23 13.44
C GLU A 51 1.05 9.72 13.64
N THR A 52 0.78 10.47 12.56
CA THR A 52 0.37 11.88 12.63
C THR A 52 -0.99 12.06 13.34
N LEU A 53 -1.90 11.09 13.18
CA LEU A 53 -3.22 11.09 13.82
C LEU A 53 -3.23 10.50 15.23
N GLY A 54 -2.07 10.15 15.78
CA GLY A 54 -1.92 9.72 17.15
C GLY A 54 -1.90 8.20 17.37
N ALA A 55 -1.66 7.40 16.34
CA ALA A 55 -1.47 5.96 16.52
C ALA A 55 -0.16 5.64 17.22
N ASN A 56 -0.21 4.76 18.22
CA ASN A 56 0.98 4.18 18.82
C ASN A 56 1.57 3.10 17.92
N LYS A 57 2.86 2.79 18.10
CA LYS A 57 3.59 1.76 17.34
C LYS A 57 2.90 0.41 17.35
N ASP A 58 2.27 0.04 18.46
CA ASP A 58 1.57 -1.24 18.65
C ASP A 58 0.19 -1.26 17.98
N GLU A 59 -0.43 -0.10 17.74
CA GLU A 59 -1.72 0.03 17.06
C GLU A 59 -1.59 -0.05 15.54
N ILE A 60 -0.48 0.41 14.97
CA ILE A 60 -0.26 0.47 13.52
C ILE A 60 -0.42 -0.91 12.84
N PRO A 61 0.14 -2.03 13.34
CA PRO A 61 -0.05 -3.33 12.72
C PRO A 61 -1.50 -3.79 12.69
N ILE A 62 -2.28 -3.44 13.73
CA ILE A 62 -3.73 -3.78 13.80
C ILE A 62 -4.51 -3.02 12.73
N LEU A 63 -4.15 -1.75 12.49
CA LEU A 63 -4.77 -0.95 11.42
C LEU A 63 -4.43 -1.49 10.03
N TRP A 64 -3.21 -2.00 9.83
CA TRP A 64 -2.75 -2.58 8.57
C TRP A 64 -3.35 -3.96 8.25
N ILE A 65 -4.07 -4.60 9.17
CA ILE A 65 -4.72 -5.89 8.92
C ILE A 65 -5.76 -5.81 7.78
N ALA A 66 -6.20 -4.62 7.43
CA ALA A 66 -7.11 -4.36 6.32
C ALA A 66 -6.61 -4.97 5.01
N ALA A 67 -5.34 -4.75 4.65
CA ALA A 67 -4.76 -5.18 3.38
C ALA A 67 -4.80 -6.72 3.18
N PRO A 68 -4.25 -7.56 4.08
CA PRO A 68 -4.32 -9.01 3.91
C PRO A 68 -5.74 -9.56 4.00
N VAL A 69 -6.61 -9.00 4.86
CA VAL A 69 -7.98 -9.50 5.03
C VAL A 69 -8.84 -9.18 3.82
N THR A 70 -8.77 -7.96 3.28
CA THR A 70 -9.52 -7.61 2.06
C THR A 70 -9.00 -8.40 0.87
N GLY A 71 -7.70 -8.62 0.72
CA GLY A 71 -7.12 -9.46 -0.32
C GLY A 71 -7.63 -10.91 -0.24
N LEU A 72 -7.66 -11.49 0.96
CA LEU A 72 -8.11 -12.86 1.16
C LEU A 72 -9.61 -13.05 0.89
N ILE A 73 -10.44 -12.05 1.23
CA ILE A 73 -11.91 -12.16 1.12
C ILE A 73 -12.41 -11.61 -0.21
N ILE A 74 -11.98 -10.39 -0.58
CA ILE A 74 -12.56 -9.68 -1.71
C ILE A 74 -12.12 -10.27 -3.05
N GLN A 75 -10.81 -10.61 -3.20
CA GLN A 75 -10.31 -11.11 -4.49
C GLN A 75 -11.03 -12.38 -4.96
N PRO A 76 -11.22 -13.44 -4.15
CA PRO A 76 -11.95 -14.63 -4.58
C PRO A 76 -13.42 -14.34 -4.92
N ILE A 77 -14.07 -13.49 -4.13
CA ILE A 77 -15.49 -13.14 -4.35
C ILE A 77 -15.65 -12.36 -5.67
N ILE A 78 -14.81 -11.36 -5.88
CA ILE A 78 -14.86 -10.53 -7.09
C ILE A 78 -14.42 -11.31 -8.32
N GLY A 79 -13.41 -12.17 -8.21
CA GLY A 79 -13.04 -13.10 -9.27
C GLY A 79 -14.22 -13.94 -9.72
N TYR A 80 -14.89 -14.60 -8.76
CA TYR A 80 -16.09 -15.38 -9.01
C TYR A 80 -17.24 -14.56 -9.65
N LEU A 81 -17.55 -13.37 -9.08
CA LEU A 81 -18.62 -12.51 -9.60
C LEU A 81 -18.29 -11.99 -11.01
N SER A 82 -17.07 -11.53 -11.25
CA SER A 82 -16.67 -10.98 -12.54
C SER A 82 -16.65 -12.03 -13.65
N ASP A 83 -16.37 -13.30 -13.32
CA ASP A 83 -16.43 -14.41 -14.27
C ASP A 83 -17.85 -14.73 -14.74
N ARG A 84 -18.85 -14.43 -13.91
CA ARG A 84 -20.27 -14.75 -14.15
C ARG A 84 -21.12 -13.56 -14.56
N THR A 85 -20.57 -12.37 -14.62
CA THR A 85 -21.27 -11.15 -15.04
C THR A 85 -21.10 -10.95 -16.55
N TRP A 86 -22.18 -10.56 -17.22
CA TRP A 86 -22.16 -10.07 -18.59
C TRP A 86 -23.19 -8.97 -18.78
N HIS A 87 -22.74 -7.82 -19.25
CA HIS A 87 -23.59 -6.71 -19.59
C HIS A 87 -23.33 -6.26 -21.05
N PRO A 88 -24.37 -6.01 -21.89
CA PRO A 88 -24.20 -5.72 -23.32
C PRO A 88 -23.28 -4.52 -23.61
N TYR A 89 -23.34 -3.44 -22.81
CA TYR A 89 -22.55 -2.23 -22.98
C TYR A 89 -21.24 -2.24 -22.19
N TRP A 90 -21.28 -2.78 -20.95
CA TRP A 90 -20.15 -2.72 -20.04
C TRP A 90 -19.22 -3.95 -20.12
N GLY A 91 -19.68 -5.02 -20.78
CA GLY A 91 -18.93 -6.27 -20.83
C GLY A 91 -19.01 -7.06 -19.54
N ARG A 92 -18.00 -7.89 -19.27
CA ARG A 92 -17.92 -8.82 -18.15
C ARG A 92 -17.16 -8.21 -16.97
N ARG A 93 -15.98 -7.64 -17.22
CA ARG A 93 -15.04 -7.21 -16.19
C ARG A 93 -15.02 -5.70 -15.98
N ARG A 94 -15.29 -4.90 -17.00
CA ARG A 94 -15.24 -3.44 -16.94
C ARG A 94 -16.13 -2.79 -15.87
N PRO A 95 -17.34 -3.29 -15.53
CA PRO A 95 -18.15 -2.75 -14.43
C PRO A 95 -17.40 -2.75 -13.10
N PHE A 96 -16.65 -3.82 -12.82
CA PHE A 96 -15.88 -3.96 -11.59
C PHE A 96 -14.70 -2.99 -11.55
N PHE A 97 -14.00 -2.79 -12.69
CA PHE A 97 -12.94 -1.78 -12.75
C PHE A 97 -13.47 -0.39 -12.40
N PHE A 98 -14.60 -0.05 -13.03
CA PHE A 98 -15.22 1.26 -12.91
C PHE A 98 -15.68 1.53 -11.48
N ILE A 99 -16.45 0.61 -10.89
CA ILE A 99 -16.97 0.75 -9.53
C ILE A 99 -15.83 0.81 -8.52
N GLY A 100 -14.87 -0.11 -8.62
CA GLY A 100 -13.72 -0.14 -7.72
C GLY A 100 -12.86 1.12 -7.87
N ALA A 101 -12.69 1.65 -9.09
CA ALA A 101 -11.94 2.89 -9.29
C ALA A 101 -12.61 4.11 -8.66
N ILE A 102 -13.93 4.23 -8.75
CA ILE A 102 -14.67 5.31 -8.10
C ILE A 102 -14.50 5.23 -6.58
N LEU A 103 -14.74 4.06 -5.99
CA LEU A 103 -14.65 3.87 -4.55
C LEU A 103 -13.22 4.08 -4.02
N ALA A 104 -12.20 3.59 -4.73
CA ALA A 104 -10.80 3.80 -4.39
C ALA A 104 -10.43 5.29 -4.46
N THR A 105 -10.90 6.00 -5.48
CA THR A 105 -10.68 7.44 -5.62
C THR A 105 -11.30 8.22 -4.47
N ILE A 106 -12.53 7.91 -4.10
CA ILE A 106 -13.20 8.54 -2.94
C ILE A 106 -12.38 8.29 -1.67
N ALA A 107 -11.92 7.06 -1.44
CA ALA A 107 -11.09 6.75 -0.28
C ALA A 107 -9.75 7.50 -0.29
N LEU A 108 -9.08 7.62 -1.46
CA LEU A 108 -7.86 8.40 -1.63
C LEU A 108 -8.05 9.89 -1.36
N PHE A 109 -9.22 10.47 -1.67
CA PHE A 109 -9.52 11.86 -1.34
C PHE A 109 -9.86 12.08 0.13
N ILE A 110 -10.56 11.15 0.77
CA ILE A 110 -10.99 11.29 2.16
C ILE A 110 -9.86 10.97 3.13
N MET A 111 -9.05 9.96 2.85
CA MET A 111 -8.01 9.46 3.77
C MET A 111 -7.05 10.55 4.26
N PRO A 112 -6.45 11.41 3.41
CA PRO A 112 -5.53 12.46 3.86
C PRO A 112 -6.24 13.63 4.55
N ASN A 113 -7.55 13.65 4.60
CA ASN A 113 -8.37 14.64 5.31
C ASN A 113 -9.05 14.05 6.56
N SER A 114 -8.62 12.86 6.98
CA SER A 114 -9.23 12.18 8.12
C SER A 114 -9.05 12.99 9.40
N PRO A 115 -10.13 13.33 10.12
CA PRO A 115 -10.07 14.11 11.34
C PRO A 115 -9.65 13.28 12.55
N ALA A 116 -9.62 11.95 12.42
CA ALA A 116 -9.32 11.03 13.51
C ALA A 116 -8.77 9.70 12.98
N LEU A 117 -8.00 9.01 13.82
CA LEU A 117 -7.35 7.74 13.49
C LEU A 117 -8.33 6.66 13.00
N TRP A 118 -9.49 6.51 13.63
CA TRP A 118 -10.49 5.51 13.24
C TRP A 118 -11.09 5.77 11.86
N VAL A 119 -11.17 7.05 11.43
CA VAL A 119 -11.62 7.42 10.07
C VAL A 119 -10.56 6.99 9.05
N ALA A 120 -9.30 7.30 9.31
CA ALA A 120 -8.20 6.90 8.43
C ALA A 120 -8.10 5.36 8.31
N GLY A 121 -8.23 4.64 9.43
CA GLY A 121 -8.31 3.18 9.44
C GLY A 121 -9.49 2.63 8.62
N GLY A 122 -10.68 3.20 8.79
CA GLY A 122 -11.86 2.84 7.99
C GLY A 122 -11.67 3.13 6.49
N MET A 123 -11.03 4.26 6.15
CA MET A 123 -10.71 4.58 4.74
C MET A 123 -9.68 3.61 4.16
N LEU A 124 -8.73 3.11 4.96
CA LEU A 124 -7.82 2.06 4.51
C LEU A 124 -8.56 0.78 4.11
N TRP A 125 -9.53 0.33 4.92
CA TRP A 125 -10.37 -0.83 4.58
C TRP A 125 -11.14 -0.62 3.28
N ILE A 126 -11.75 0.55 3.08
CA ILE A 126 -12.50 0.89 1.87
C ILE A 126 -11.55 0.95 0.67
N MET A 127 -10.38 1.56 0.81
CA MET A 127 -9.39 1.70 -0.25
C MET A 127 -8.87 0.35 -0.70
N ASP A 128 -8.43 -0.51 0.23
CA ASP A 128 -7.94 -1.85 -0.07
C ASP A 128 -9.01 -2.71 -0.74
N ALA A 129 -10.23 -2.73 -0.20
CA ALA A 129 -11.34 -3.45 -0.79
C ALA A 129 -11.61 -2.97 -2.23
N SER A 130 -11.63 -1.66 -2.45
CA SER A 130 -11.94 -1.04 -3.73
C SER A 130 -10.86 -1.30 -4.79
N ILE A 131 -9.59 -1.23 -4.39
CA ILE A 131 -8.47 -1.56 -5.27
C ILE A 131 -8.54 -3.05 -5.66
N ASN A 132 -8.83 -3.95 -4.72
CA ASN A 132 -8.99 -5.39 -5.00
C ASN A 132 -10.20 -5.68 -5.91
N ILE A 133 -11.33 -4.95 -5.76
CA ILE A 133 -12.48 -5.02 -6.66
C ILE A 133 -12.10 -4.70 -8.11
N SER A 134 -11.23 -3.71 -8.31
CA SER A 134 -10.75 -3.33 -9.64
C SER A 134 -9.67 -4.26 -10.17
N MET A 135 -8.68 -4.57 -9.36
CA MET A 135 -7.42 -5.21 -9.79
C MET A 135 -7.61 -6.66 -10.24
N GLU A 136 -8.42 -7.45 -9.51
CA GLU A 136 -8.56 -8.87 -9.80
C GLU A 136 -9.21 -9.14 -11.17
N PRO A 137 -10.37 -8.51 -11.51
CA PRO A 137 -10.92 -8.64 -12.84
C PRO A 137 -10.00 -8.08 -13.94
N PHE A 138 -9.22 -7.04 -13.61
CA PHE A 138 -8.31 -6.40 -14.55
C PHE A 138 -7.14 -7.31 -14.92
N ARG A 139 -6.58 -8.07 -13.97
CA ARG A 139 -5.55 -9.08 -14.26
C ARG A 139 -6.08 -10.17 -15.18
N ALA A 140 -7.27 -10.68 -14.91
CA ALA A 140 -7.90 -11.70 -15.72
C ALA A 140 -8.27 -11.19 -17.13
N PHE A 141 -8.62 -9.90 -17.26
CA PHE A 141 -8.98 -9.27 -18.52
C PHE A 141 -7.90 -9.38 -19.61
N VAL A 142 -6.62 -9.25 -19.23
CA VAL A 142 -5.50 -9.43 -20.14
C VAL A 142 -5.41 -10.87 -20.63
N GLY A 143 -5.56 -11.83 -19.72
CA GLY A 143 -5.59 -13.26 -20.07
C GLY A 143 -6.75 -13.65 -20.99
N ASP A 144 -7.92 -13.05 -20.77
CA ASP A 144 -9.14 -13.32 -21.56
C ASP A 144 -9.08 -12.75 -22.96
N LYS A 145 -8.46 -11.56 -23.12
CA LYS A 145 -8.48 -10.82 -24.37
C LYS A 145 -7.35 -11.17 -25.32
N LEU A 146 -6.20 -11.60 -24.80
CA LEU A 146 -5.01 -11.88 -25.59
C LEU A 146 -4.92 -13.34 -26.03
N PRO A 147 -4.61 -13.60 -27.31
CA PRO A 147 -4.29 -14.94 -27.75
C PRO A 147 -3.03 -15.47 -27.01
N PRO A 148 -2.89 -16.81 -26.82
CA PRO A 148 -1.81 -17.39 -26.04
C PRO A 148 -0.41 -16.88 -26.40
N LYS A 149 -0.16 -16.61 -27.68
CA LYS A 149 1.13 -16.10 -28.20
C LYS A 149 1.44 -14.66 -27.74
N GLN A 150 0.42 -13.84 -27.43
CA GLN A 150 0.57 -12.45 -27.02
C GLN A 150 0.42 -12.22 -25.51
N ARG A 151 0.03 -13.23 -24.74
CA ARG A 151 -0.16 -13.11 -23.29
C ARG A 151 1.10 -12.65 -22.56
N THR A 152 2.26 -13.18 -22.94
CA THR A 152 3.56 -12.75 -22.37
C THR A 152 3.79 -11.27 -22.59
N THR A 153 3.51 -10.75 -23.80
CA THR A 153 3.64 -9.31 -24.10
C THR A 153 2.65 -8.48 -23.28
N GLY A 154 1.41 -8.94 -23.12
CA GLY A 154 0.41 -8.25 -22.31
C GLY A 154 0.81 -8.17 -20.84
N PHE A 155 1.27 -9.25 -20.25
CA PHE A 155 1.76 -9.24 -18.85
C PHE A 155 3.05 -8.43 -18.69
N ALA A 156 3.94 -8.43 -19.67
CA ALA A 156 5.11 -7.54 -19.65
C ALA A 156 4.71 -6.05 -19.69
N MET A 157 3.71 -5.70 -20.50
CA MET A 157 3.17 -4.35 -20.55
C MET A 157 2.51 -3.94 -19.22
N GLN A 158 1.79 -4.87 -18.57
CA GLN A 158 1.26 -4.64 -17.22
C GLN A 158 2.40 -4.36 -16.23
N SER A 159 3.43 -5.19 -16.21
CA SER A 159 4.59 -5.02 -15.32
C SER A 159 5.30 -3.69 -15.54
N PHE A 160 5.40 -3.25 -16.80
CA PHE A 160 5.94 -1.93 -17.13
C PHE A 160 5.12 -0.80 -16.50
N PHE A 161 3.79 -0.80 -16.67
CA PHE A 161 2.93 0.22 -16.09
C PHE A 161 2.91 0.18 -14.57
N ILE A 162 2.93 -1.01 -13.98
CA ILE A 162 3.08 -1.22 -12.54
C ILE A 162 4.36 -0.54 -12.04
N GLY A 163 5.50 -0.81 -12.66
CA GLY A 163 6.78 -0.26 -12.25
C GLY A 163 6.83 1.27 -12.38
N VAL A 164 6.41 1.81 -13.52
CA VAL A 164 6.39 3.28 -13.74
C VAL A 164 5.42 3.97 -12.78
N GLY A 165 4.22 3.42 -12.58
CA GLY A 165 3.23 3.95 -11.65
C GLY A 165 3.74 3.98 -10.22
N SER A 166 4.37 2.90 -9.75
CA SER A 166 4.95 2.81 -8.40
C SER A 166 6.06 3.84 -8.18
N VAL A 167 6.96 4.00 -9.15
CA VAL A 167 8.06 4.97 -9.06
C VAL A 167 7.52 6.38 -8.93
N ILE A 168 6.57 6.77 -9.79
CA ILE A 168 6.00 8.12 -9.76
C ILE A 168 5.22 8.34 -8.45
N ALA A 169 4.37 7.39 -8.06
CA ALA A 169 3.56 7.52 -6.85
C ALA A 169 4.40 7.68 -5.59
N ALA A 170 5.47 6.90 -5.46
CA ALA A 170 6.39 6.99 -4.32
C ALA A 170 7.12 8.33 -4.26
N LEU A 171 7.45 8.93 -5.40
CA LEU A 171 8.14 10.23 -5.46
C LEU A 171 7.24 11.43 -5.19
N LEU A 172 5.92 11.31 -5.29
CA LEU A 172 5.01 12.46 -5.23
C LEU A 172 5.20 13.34 -3.99
N PRO A 173 5.24 12.82 -2.73
CA PRO A 173 5.42 13.68 -1.55
C PRO A 173 6.73 14.46 -1.60
N TRP A 174 7.83 13.81 -2.01
CA TRP A 174 9.13 14.46 -2.15
C TRP A 174 9.14 15.52 -3.25
N ILE A 175 8.52 15.24 -4.41
CA ILE A 175 8.38 16.20 -5.52
C ILE A 175 7.62 17.43 -5.07
N PHE A 176 6.50 17.26 -4.35
CA PHE A 176 5.74 18.39 -3.85
C PHE A 176 6.53 19.24 -2.86
N THR A 177 7.28 18.60 -1.97
CA THR A 177 8.10 19.31 -1.00
C THR A 177 9.25 20.05 -1.67
N ASN A 178 10.00 19.38 -2.56
CA ASN A 178 11.29 19.93 -3.03
C ASN A 178 11.20 20.71 -4.34
N TRP A 179 10.23 20.42 -5.22
CA TRP A 179 10.08 21.15 -6.49
C TRP A 179 8.99 22.21 -6.45
N PHE A 180 7.91 21.94 -5.71
CA PHE A 180 6.77 22.84 -5.63
C PHE A 180 6.72 23.64 -4.31
N ASN A 181 7.67 23.44 -3.40
CA ASN A 181 7.74 24.10 -2.07
C ASN A 181 6.44 23.92 -1.26
N VAL A 182 5.74 22.81 -1.43
CA VAL A 182 4.57 22.48 -0.61
C VAL A 182 5.05 22.01 0.75
N SER A 183 4.43 22.48 1.83
CA SER A 183 4.83 22.14 3.19
C SER A 183 4.74 20.63 3.43
N ASN A 184 5.81 20.04 3.97
CA ASN A 184 5.84 18.68 4.48
C ASN A 184 5.57 18.61 5.99
N THR A 185 5.37 19.76 6.64
CA THR A 185 4.98 19.88 8.05
C THR A 185 3.57 20.44 8.15
N ALA A 186 2.84 20.05 9.17
CA ALA A 186 1.49 20.54 9.45
C ALA A 186 1.31 20.79 10.95
N GLU A 187 0.23 21.47 11.30
CA GLU A 187 -0.23 21.57 12.68
C GLU A 187 -0.53 20.15 13.23
N SER A 188 -0.50 20.02 14.53
CA SER A 188 -0.76 18.73 15.20
C SER A 188 -2.08 18.11 14.78
N GLY A 189 -2.07 16.78 14.61
CA GLY A 189 -3.24 16.04 14.16
C GLY A 189 -3.65 16.31 12.72
N LYS A 190 -2.92 17.16 11.97
CA LYS A 190 -3.17 17.39 10.54
C LYS A 190 -2.08 16.74 9.69
N ILE A 191 -2.52 16.15 8.60
CA ILE A 191 -1.62 15.52 7.63
C ILE A 191 -0.96 16.61 6.77
N PRO A 192 0.36 16.52 6.50
CA PRO A 192 1.08 17.51 5.68
C PRO A 192 0.47 17.68 4.29
N ASP A 193 0.51 18.89 3.76
CA ASP A 193 -0.10 19.20 2.47
C ASP A 193 0.60 18.48 1.30
N SER A 194 1.91 18.20 1.39
CA SER A 194 2.63 17.39 0.40
C SER A 194 2.05 15.98 0.27
N VAL A 195 1.64 15.37 1.39
CA VAL A 195 0.96 14.07 1.40
C VAL A 195 -0.47 14.20 0.85
N LYS A 196 -1.24 15.22 1.26
CA LYS A 196 -2.61 15.44 0.76
C LYS A 196 -2.64 15.56 -0.76
N TRP A 197 -1.78 16.42 -1.32
CA TRP A 197 -1.68 16.60 -2.77
C TRP A 197 -1.26 15.33 -3.49
N SER A 198 -0.38 14.53 -2.89
CA SER A 198 0.01 13.23 -3.45
C SER A 198 -1.18 12.29 -3.58
N PHE A 199 -2.03 12.23 -2.55
CA PHE A 199 -3.25 11.41 -2.57
C PHE A 199 -4.29 11.94 -3.56
N TYR A 200 -4.46 13.27 -3.68
CA TYR A 200 -5.41 13.86 -4.64
C TYR A 200 -4.99 13.59 -6.08
N ILE A 201 -3.73 13.80 -6.41
CA ILE A 201 -3.20 13.49 -7.76
C ILE A 201 -3.24 11.98 -8.00
N GLY A 202 -2.89 11.17 -7.00
CA GLY A 202 -3.01 9.72 -7.10
C GLY A 202 -4.43 9.25 -7.35
N GLY A 203 -5.42 9.80 -6.65
CA GLY A 203 -6.83 9.50 -6.87
C GLY A 203 -7.33 9.92 -8.24
N PHE A 204 -6.96 11.12 -8.70
CA PHE A 204 -7.29 11.61 -10.04
C PHE A 204 -6.64 10.75 -11.14
N ALA A 205 -5.36 10.43 -10.99
CA ALA A 205 -4.64 9.57 -11.91
C ALA A 205 -5.25 8.15 -11.94
N PHE A 206 -5.62 7.61 -10.75
CA PHE A 206 -6.29 6.32 -10.63
C PHE A 206 -7.58 6.28 -11.44
N LEU A 207 -8.49 7.22 -11.19
CA LEU A 207 -9.76 7.28 -11.90
C LEU A 207 -9.56 7.47 -13.40
N SER A 208 -8.74 8.43 -13.80
CA SER A 208 -8.52 8.80 -15.20
C SER A 208 -7.98 7.65 -16.04
N SER A 209 -7.03 6.86 -15.51
CA SER A 209 -6.44 5.76 -16.29
C SER A 209 -7.35 4.54 -16.37
N VAL A 210 -8.09 4.24 -15.29
CA VAL A 210 -9.09 3.16 -15.35
C VAL A 210 -10.20 3.55 -16.32
N MET A 211 -10.68 4.79 -16.27
CA MET A 211 -11.67 5.32 -17.21
C MET A 211 -11.17 5.25 -18.65
N TYR A 212 -9.94 5.69 -18.89
CA TYR A 212 -9.31 5.58 -20.22
C TYR A 212 -9.36 4.13 -20.72
N THR A 213 -8.93 3.16 -19.92
CA THR A 213 -8.97 1.75 -20.32
C THR A 213 -10.39 1.23 -20.52
N VAL A 214 -11.34 1.61 -19.66
CA VAL A 214 -12.75 1.20 -19.77
C VAL A 214 -13.38 1.69 -21.07
N PHE A 215 -13.10 2.93 -21.49
CA PHE A 215 -13.70 3.51 -22.70
C PHE A 215 -12.98 3.13 -23.99
N THR A 216 -11.66 2.95 -23.94
CA THR A 216 -10.88 2.61 -25.15
C THR A 216 -10.88 1.12 -25.48
N THR A 217 -11.23 0.26 -24.51
CA THR A 217 -11.13 -1.19 -24.67
C THR A 217 -12.50 -1.85 -24.62
N LYS A 218 -12.84 -2.63 -25.64
CA LYS A 218 -14.11 -3.39 -25.71
C LYS A 218 -13.88 -4.84 -25.33
N GLU A 219 -14.85 -5.45 -24.65
CA GLU A 219 -14.89 -6.89 -24.38
C GLU A 219 -15.71 -7.62 -25.46
N PHE A 220 -15.37 -8.87 -25.69
CA PHE A 220 -16.10 -9.73 -26.60
C PHE A 220 -17.20 -10.49 -25.84
N PRO A 221 -18.42 -10.59 -26.43
CA PRO A 221 -19.48 -11.37 -25.82
C PRO A 221 -19.12 -12.86 -25.75
N PRO A 222 -19.66 -13.62 -24.77
CA PRO A 222 -19.61 -15.07 -24.80
C PRO A 222 -20.23 -15.61 -26.09
N GLU A 223 -19.68 -16.68 -26.65
CA GLU A 223 -20.15 -17.28 -27.91
C GLU A 223 -21.62 -17.69 -27.84
N ASP A 224 -22.00 -18.28 -26.71
CA ASP A 224 -23.39 -18.65 -26.40
C ASP A 224 -23.84 -17.97 -25.10
N ILE A 225 -24.55 -16.85 -25.25
CA ILE A 225 -25.12 -16.10 -24.11
C ILE A 225 -26.18 -16.92 -23.36
N ALA A 226 -26.91 -17.81 -24.05
CA ALA A 226 -27.95 -18.62 -23.45
C ALA A 226 -27.33 -19.73 -22.59
N ALA A 227 -26.33 -20.43 -23.10
CA ALA A 227 -25.56 -21.42 -22.34
C ALA A 227 -24.83 -20.77 -21.15
N PHE A 228 -24.24 -19.59 -21.33
CA PHE A 228 -23.60 -18.82 -20.25
C PHE A 228 -24.59 -18.46 -19.14
N LYS A 229 -25.77 -17.97 -19.48
CA LYS A 229 -26.82 -17.63 -18.48
C LYS A 229 -27.35 -18.89 -17.77
N LYS A 230 -27.48 -20.02 -18.49
CA LYS A 230 -27.93 -21.29 -17.90
C LYS A 230 -26.90 -21.81 -16.90
N ALA A 231 -25.63 -21.89 -17.28
CA ALA A 231 -24.55 -22.33 -16.40
C ALA A 231 -24.45 -21.46 -15.14
N ASN A 232 -24.67 -20.15 -15.25
CA ASN A 232 -24.67 -19.24 -14.10
C ASN A 232 -25.87 -19.42 -13.14
N LYS A 233 -27.02 -19.92 -13.63
CA LYS A 233 -28.18 -20.18 -12.80
C LYS A 233 -28.10 -21.50 -12.02
N GLU A 234 -27.35 -22.48 -12.54
CA GLU A 234 -27.23 -23.82 -11.95
C GLU A 234 -26.36 -23.85 -10.69
N VAL A 235 -25.48 -22.88 -10.49
CA VAL A 235 -24.59 -22.82 -9.31
C VAL A 235 -24.96 -21.60 -8.47
N GLY A 236 -25.39 -21.84 -7.24
CA GLY A 236 -25.71 -20.79 -6.27
C GLY A 236 -24.46 -19.96 -5.90
N PHE A 237 -24.67 -18.68 -5.55
CA PHE A 237 -23.58 -17.78 -5.16
C PHE A 237 -22.73 -18.37 -4.03
N TRP A 238 -23.38 -18.85 -2.96
CA TRP A 238 -22.66 -19.39 -1.80
C TRP A 238 -21.94 -20.72 -2.11
N ASP A 239 -22.46 -21.53 -3.02
CA ASP A 239 -21.79 -22.77 -3.44
C ASP A 239 -20.51 -22.46 -4.23
N GLY A 240 -20.56 -21.47 -5.09
CA GLY A 240 -19.38 -21.02 -5.81
C GLY A 240 -18.31 -20.39 -4.93
N VAL A 241 -18.72 -19.58 -3.95
CA VAL A 241 -17.80 -19.02 -2.95
C VAL A 241 -17.16 -20.15 -2.14
N LYS A 242 -17.94 -21.13 -1.66
CA LYS A 242 -17.46 -22.34 -0.98
C LYS A 242 -16.47 -23.13 -1.85
N GLU A 243 -16.78 -23.33 -3.13
CA GLU A 243 -15.88 -24.04 -4.05
C GLU A 243 -14.56 -23.30 -4.22
N THR A 244 -14.59 -21.98 -4.34
CA THR A 244 -13.40 -21.13 -4.48
C THR A 244 -12.50 -21.23 -3.23
N PHE A 245 -13.04 -21.06 -2.03
CA PHE A 245 -12.29 -21.23 -0.79
C PHE A 245 -11.87 -22.68 -0.54
N GLY A 246 -12.71 -23.64 -0.90
CA GLY A 246 -12.38 -25.09 -0.83
C GLY A 246 -11.21 -25.48 -1.74
N GLY A 247 -10.97 -24.73 -2.81
CA GLY A 247 -9.83 -24.89 -3.71
C GLY A 247 -8.47 -24.73 -3.01
N ILE A 248 -8.40 -23.91 -1.96
CA ILE A 248 -7.20 -23.68 -1.15
C ILE A 248 -6.72 -25.02 -0.54
N PHE A 249 -7.63 -25.84 -0.04
CA PHE A 249 -7.32 -27.16 0.56
C PHE A 249 -7.02 -28.24 -0.46
N LYS A 250 -7.32 -28.02 -1.75
CA LYS A 250 -7.05 -28.94 -2.86
C LYS A 250 -5.87 -28.51 -3.71
N MET A 251 -5.03 -27.64 -3.16
CA MET A 251 -3.88 -27.04 -3.83
C MET A 251 -2.85 -28.10 -4.25
N PRO A 252 -2.32 -28.08 -5.49
CA PRO A 252 -1.23 -28.95 -5.90
C PRO A 252 0.01 -28.77 -5.02
N LYS A 253 0.77 -29.85 -4.78
CA LYS A 253 1.94 -29.86 -3.89
C LYS A 253 2.93 -28.73 -4.18
N THR A 254 3.20 -28.44 -5.45
CA THR A 254 4.11 -27.34 -5.85
C THR A 254 3.56 -25.97 -5.45
N MET A 255 2.25 -25.75 -5.58
CA MET A 255 1.63 -24.48 -5.15
C MET A 255 1.66 -24.32 -3.63
N ALA A 256 1.44 -25.41 -2.88
CA ALA A 256 1.54 -25.37 -1.41
C ALA A 256 2.97 -25.06 -0.94
N GLN A 257 3.98 -25.60 -1.61
CA GLN A 257 5.39 -25.25 -1.34
C GLN A 257 5.69 -23.78 -1.63
N LEU A 258 5.20 -23.25 -2.76
CA LEU A 258 5.33 -21.83 -3.10
C LEU A 258 4.58 -20.94 -2.12
N ALA A 259 3.39 -21.34 -1.69
CA ALA A 259 2.61 -20.59 -0.70
C ALA A 259 3.37 -20.42 0.62
N LEU A 260 4.09 -21.45 1.07
CA LEU A 260 4.91 -21.40 2.27
C LEU A 260 6.08 -20.40 2.12
N VAL A 261 6.78 -20.44 0.97
CA VAL A 261 7.88 -19.47 0.69
C VAL A 261 7.32 -18.05 0.62
N GLN A 262 6.20 -17.84 -0.07
CA GLN A 262 5.56 -16.54 -0.20
C GLN A 262 5.08 -16.01 1.15
N PHE A 263 4.60 -16.86 2.05
CA PHE A 263 4.22 -16.45 3.39
C PHE A 263 5.36 -15.71 4.11
N PHE A 264 6.55 -16.29 4.15
CA PHE A 264 7.70 -15.64 4.79
C PHE A 264 8.18 -14.38 4.06
N THR A 265 8.15 -14.39 2.72
CA THR A 265 8.53 -13.24 1.91
C THR A 265 7.57 -12.05 2.17
N TRP A 266 6.26 -12.31 2.11
CA TRP A 266 5.26 -11.27 2.37
C TRP A 266 5.27 -10.79 3.81
N PHE A 267 5.54 -11.69 4.77
CA PHE A 267 5.70 -11.30 6.18
C PHE A 267 6.81 -10.25 6.34
N ALA A 268 7.98 -10.49 5.74
CA ALA A 268 9.09 -9.54 5.78
C ALA A 268 8.76 -8.20 5.09
N LEU A 269 8.09 -8.24 3.94
CA LEU A 269 7.67 -7.04 3.20
C LEU A 269 6.62 -6.23 3.97
N PHE A 270 5.63 -6.89 4.57
CA PHE A 270 4.64 -6.21 5.40
C PHE A 270 5.28 -5.58 6.64
N ALA A 271 6.18 -6.28 7.32
CA ALA A 271 6.93 -5.71 8.43
C ALA A 271 7.72 -4.47 7.98
N MET A 272 8.35 -4.51 6.82
CA MET A 272 9.01 -3.34 6.23
C MET A 272 8.03 -2.19 6.02
N TRP A 273 6.88 -2.39 5.39
CA TRP A 273 5.91 -1.31 5.11
C TRP A 273 5.33 -0.70 6.39
N ILE A 274 5.05 -1.52 7.39
CA ILE A 274 4.47 -1.08 8.66
C ILE A 274 5.47 -0.24 9.47
N TYR A 275 6.71 -0.73 9.57
CA TYR A 275 7.67 -0.19 10.54
C TYR A 275 8.77 0.69 9.96
N SER A 276 9.00 0.72 8.63
CA SER A 276 10.15 1.43 8.06
C SER A 276 10.14 2.92 8.37
N THR A 277 8.97 3.57 8.34
CA THR A 277 8.88 5.02 8.63
C THR A 277 9.39 5.28 10.04
N ASN A 278 8.81 4.61 11.02
CA ASN A 278 9.22 4.79 12.41
C ASN A 278 10.68 4.38 12.66
N ALA A 279 11.10 3.22 12.14
CA ALA A 279 12.46 2.72 12.33
C ALA A 279 13.52 3.66 11.72
N VAL A 280 13.29 4.18 10.51
CA VAL A 280 14.25 5.07 9.84
C VAL A 280 14.26 6.44 10.52
N THR A 281 13.11 7.05 10.77
CA THR A 281 13.05 8.39 11.36
C THR A 281 13.62 8.41 12.77
N SER A 282 13.24 7.44 13.63
CA SER A 282 13.71 7.41 15.02
C SER A 282 15.19 7.06 15.19
N THR A 283 15.80 6.35 14.23
CA THR A 283 17.20 5.88 14.37
C THR A 283 18.19 6.66 13.52
N LYS A 284 17.78 7.26 12.40
CA LYS A 284 18.67 7.88 11.41
C LYS A 284 18.50 9.40 11.32
N TYR A 285 17.41 9.95 11.88
CA TYR A 285 17.14 11.37 11.92
C TYR A 285 17.19 11.89 13.36
N ASN A 286 17.41 13.19 13.53
CA ASN A 286 17.60 13.77 14.85
C ASN A 286 16.27 14.02 15.57
N MET A 287 15.63 12.93 15.99
CA MET A 287 14.38 12.95 16.78
C MET A 287 14.63 13.16 18.29
N LYS A 288 15.79 13.72 18.68
CA LYS A 288 16.21 13.84 20.07
C LYS A 288 15.88 15.21 20.64
N VAL A 289 15.43 15.24 21.88
CA VAL A 289 15.21 16.46 22.70
C VAL A 289 15.94 16.34 24.01
N ASP A 290 16.18 17.48 24.68
CA ASP A 290 16.74 17.50 26.02
C ASP A 290 15.81 16.76 27.01
N LYS A 291 16.40 16.01 27.94
CA LYS A 291 15.65 15.26 28.94
C LYS A 291 14.77 16.16 29.82
N GLY A 292 15.20 17.39 30.08
CA GLY A 292 14.40 18.38 30.81
C GLY A 292 13.09 18.72 30.11
N VAL A 293 13.07 18.70 28.77
CA VAL A 293 11.82 18.88 27.98
C VAL A 293 10.87 17.72 28.19
N VAL A 294 11.38 16.47 28.22
CA VAL A 294 10.55 15.27 28.48
C VAL A 294 9.96 15.30 29.90
N GLN A 295 10.72 15.72 30.89
CA GLN A 295 10.22 15.87 32.27
C GLN A 295 9.13 16.94 32.40
N LEU A 296 9.26 18.05 31.66
CA LEU A 296 8.19 19.05 31.58
C LEU A 296 6.93 18.49 30.93
N MET A 297 7.09 17.76 29.82
CA MET A 297 5.97 17.09 29.15
C MET A 297 5.24 16.13 30.10
N GLU A 298 5.98 15.30 30.84
CA GLU A 298 5.43 14.35 31.79
C GLU A 298 4.58 15.03 32.86
N LYS A 299 5.12 16.09 33.46
CA LYS A 299 4.42 16.89 34.49
C LYS A 299 3.12 17.49 33.95
N ASP A 300 3.17 18.05 32.76
CA ASP A 300 2.02 18.69 32.16
C ASP A 300 0.95 17.69 31.74
N ILE A 301 1.33 16.55 31.17
CA ILE A 301 0.43 15.43 30.81
C ILE A 301 -0.26 14.89 32.06
N GLN A 302 0.46 14.69 33.15
CA GLN A 302 -0.11 14.24 34.42
C GLN A 302 -1.11 15.25 35.00
N SER A 303 -0.82 16.56 34.86
CA SER A 303 -1.75 17.63 35.24
C SER A 303 -3.06 17.55 34.45
N VAL A 304 -2.98 17.36 33.12
CA VAL A 304 -4.15 17.22 32.24
C VAL A 304 -4.95 15.95 32.56
N LEU A 305 -4.29 14.84 32.81
CA LEU A 305 -4.97 13.57 33.16
C LEU A 305 -5.69 13.62 34.51
N SER A 306 -5.20 14.43 35.46
CA SER A 306 -5.82 14.65 36.75
C SER A 306 -7.00 15.61 36.73
N ASP A 307 -7.11 16.47 35.68
CA ASP A 307 -8.21 17.41 35.54
C ASP A 307 -9.51 16.68 35.13
N THR A 308 -10.54 16.82 35.94
CA THR A 308 -11.86 16.23 35.72
C THR A 308 -12.65 16.89 34.57
N LYS A 309 -12.27 18.10 34.16
CA LYS A 309 -12.98 18.88 33.13
C LYS A 309 -12.55 18.52 31.71
N VAL A 310 -11.46 17.78 31.53
CA VAL A 310 -10.94 17.41 30.21
C VAL A 310 -11.84 16.34 29.57
N ALA A 311 -12.17 16.52 28.29
CA ALA A 311 -13.02 15.61 27.53
C ALA A 311 -12.44 14.18 27.48
N THR A 312 -13.30 13.17 27.46
CA THR A 312 -12.88 11.76 27.45
C THR A 312 -11.98 11.41 26.25
N GLN A 313 -12.20 12.04 25.11
CA GLN A 313 -11.41 11.83 23.89
C GLN A 313 -9.98 12.36 24.07
N ASP A 314 -9.84 13.55 24.66
CA ASP A 314 -8.53 14.13 24.96
C ASP A 314 -7.77 13.29 26.01
N LYS A 315 -8.47 12.79 27.02
CA LYS A 315 -7.86 11.88 28.00
C LYS A 315 -7.32 10.58 27.40
N LYS A 316 -7.95 10.06 26.33
CA LYS A 316 -7.42 8.89 25.62
C LYS A 316 -6.09 9.21 24.94
N LEU A 317 -6.01 10.37 24.26
CA LEU A 317 -4.78 10.86 23.64
C LEU A 317 -3.67 11.06 24.69
N PHE A 318 -3.96 11.77 25.78
CA PHE A 318 -2.97 12.01 26.84
C PHE A 318 -2.49 10.73 27.55
N LYS A 319 -3.34 9.70 27.66
CA LYS A 319 -2.91 8.38 28.14
C LYS A 319 -1.92 7.72 27.18
N SER A 320 -2.10 7.88 25.87
CA SER A 320 -1.13 7.34 24.88
C SER A 320 0.20 8.09 24.95
N LEU A 321 0.17 9.43 25.09
CA LEU A 321 1.39 10.22 25.29
C LEU A 321 2.12 9.89 26.59
N GLN A 322 1.37 9.61 27.65
CA GLN A 322 1.95 9.14 28.92
C GLN A 322 2.62 7.75 28.77
N ALA A 323 2.04 6.87 27.93
CA ALA A 323 2.65 5.58 27.64
C ALA A 323 4.00 5.75 26.89
N ASP A 324 4.07 6.65 25.91
CA ASP A 324 5.32 7.01 25.22
C ASP A 324 6.39 7.52 26.20
N ILE A 325 6.00 8.39 27.16
CA ILE A 325 6.93 8.89 28.19
C ILE A 325 7.38 7.78 29.15
N ASN A 326 6.47 6.89 29.52
CA ASN A 326 6.82 5.76 30.39
C ASN A 326 7.82 4.83 29.68
N GLU A 327 7.64 4.56 28.37
CA GLU A 327 8.61 3.82 27.56
C GLU A 327 9.99 4.50 27.56
N ILE A 328 10.01 5.83 27.39
CA ILE A 328 11.26 6.60 27.45
C ILE A 328 11.94 6.46 28.80
N ASN A 329 11.18 6.59 29.89
CA ASN A 329 11.70 6.50 31.25
C ASN A 329 12.20 5.08 31.60
N GLU A 330 11.57 4.05 31.06
CA GLU A 330 11.95 2.65 31.28
C GLU A 330 13.21 2.25 30.48
N TYR A 331 13.22 2.53 29.17
CA TYR A 331 14.26 2.00 28.28
C TYR A 331 15.37 2.99 27.97
N ARG A 332 15.17 4.30 28.19
CA ARG A 332 16.10 5.37 27.84
C ARG A 332 16.41 6.33 28.99
N ALA A 333 16.20 5.88 30.23
CA ALA A 333 16.38 6.70 31.44
C ALA A 333 17.76 7.35 31.56
N ASN A 334 18.80 6.74 30.99
CA ASN A 334 20.18 7.20 31.06
C ASN A 334 20.62 8.00 29.83
N GLU A 335 19.75 8.17 28.82
CA GLU A 335 20.07 8.95 27.63
C GLU A 335 19.79 10.44 27.87
N ASN A 336 20.68 11.29 27.39
CA ASN A 336 20.45 12.72 27.22
C ASN A 336 21.35 13.24 26.08
N PRO A 337 20.80 13.77 24.97
CA PRO A 337 19.38 13.94 24.66
C PRO A 337 18.63 12.63 24.37
N VAL A 338 17.31 12.64 24.53
CA VAL A 338 16.42 11.48 24.42
C VAL A 338 15.62 11.53 23.12
N THR A 339 15.51 10.40 22.42
CA THR A 339 14.65 10.29 21.23
C THR A 339 13.18 10.24 21.63
N ILE A 340 12.35 11.10 21.06
CA ILE A 340 10.89 11.14 21.28
C ILE A 340 10.11 10.66 20.04
N SER A 341 8.87 10.24 20.26
CA SER A 341 7.95 9.89 19.17
C SER A 341 7.41 11.16 18.47
N ILE A 342 7.03 11.03 17.20
CA ILE A 342 6.34 12.10 16.49
C ILE A 342 4.98 12.42 17.14
N ASN A 343 4.33 11.43 17.72
CA ASN A 343 3.10 11.60 18.49
C ASN A 343 3.30 12.60 19.64
N LEU A 344 4.34 12.37 20.44
CA LEU A 344 4.66 13.24 21.56
C LEU A 344 4.99 14.65 21.08
N ALA A 345 5.79 14.79 19.99
CA ALA A 345 6.16 16.08 19.41
C ALA A 345 4.95 16.84 18.86
N ASN A 346 4.04 16.18 18.15
CA ASN A 346 2.87 16.81 17.54
C ASN A 346 1.85 17.25 18.60
N HIS A 347 1.40 16.35 19.41
CA HIS A 347 0.23 16.57 20.27
C HIS A 347 0.54 17.34 21.54
N TYR A 348 1.78 17.26 22.04
CA TYR A 348 2.18 18.05 23.18
C TYR A 348 2.26 19.54 22.84
N ALA A 349 2.83 19.91 21.69
CA ALA A 349 3.05 21.30 21.32
C ALA A 349 1.75 22.12 21.18
N ASP A 350 0.68 21.49 20.73
CA ASP A 350 -0.59 22.20 20.43
C ASP A 350 -1.49 22.35 21.66
N TYR A 351 -1.48 21.37 22.56
CA TYR A 351 -2.35 21.38 23.71
C TYR A 351 -1.82 22.29 24.84
N ILE A 352 -0.49 22.41 24.98
CA ILE A 352 0.14 23.10 26.11
C ILE A 352 0.83 24.39 25.64
N ASN A 353 0.17 25.11 24.76
CA ASN A 353 0.69 26.31 24.08
C ASN A 353 1.09 27.48 25.01
N THR A 354 0.83 27.40 26.31
CA THR A 354 0.99 28.53 27.25
C THR A 354 2.23 28.44 28.15
N THR A 355 2.82 27.26 28.33
CA THR A 355 3.88 27.03 29.33
C THR A 355 5.27 26.74 28.75
N LEU A 356 5.37 26.38 27.45
CA LEU A 356 6.67 26.10 26.83
C LEU A 356 7.48 27.36 26.53
N SER A 357 8.77 27.34 26.88
CA SER A 357 9.72 28.35 26.42
C SER A 357 9.85 28.35 24.89
N VAL A 358 10.24 29.47 24.31
CA VAL A 358 10.49 29.60 22.86
C VAL A 358 11.52 28.58 22.37
N ALA A 359 12.54 28.29 23.18
CA ALA A 359 13.58 27.30 22.87
C ALA A 359 13.00 25.88 22.76
N ASN A 360 12.14 25.48 23.71
CA ASN A 360 11.52 24.15 23.69
C ASN A 360 10.56 23.97 22.50
N LYS A 361 9.82 25.04 22.12
CA LYS A 361 8.99 25.03 20.90
C LYS A 361 9.82 24.82 19.64
N SER A 362 10.94 25.54 19.51
CA SER A 362 11.82 25.38 18.34
C SER A 362 12.43 23.98 18.24
N GLU A 363 12.70 23.34 19.37
CA GLU A 363 13.20 21.97 19.42
C GLU A 363 12.16 20.95 18.96
N LEU A 364 10.89 21.11 19.36
CA LEU A 364 9.80 20.26 18.87
C LEU A 364 9.51 20.47 17.39
N GLU A 365 9.52 21.71 16.90
CA GLU A 365 9.36 21.98 15.47
C GLU A 365 10.51 21.38 14.65
N ARG A 366 11.75 21.39 15.18
CA ARG A 366 12.88 20.69 14.58
C ARG A 366 12.62 19.18 14.47
N VAL A 367 12.14 18.56 15.56
CA VAL A 367 11.81 17.11 15.56
C VAL A 367 10.72 16.79 14.55
N LYS A 368 9.66 17.59 14.46
CA LYS A 368 8.61 17.44 13.46
C LYS A 368 9.17 17.49 12.03
N LYS A 369 10.06 18.44 11.77
CA LYS A 369 10.70 18.59 10.48
C LYS A 369 11.59 17.39 10.15
N GLU A 370 12.46 16.97 11.06
CA GLU A 370 13.33 15.81 10.91
C GLU A 370 12.55 14.53 10.60
N TYR A 371 11.42 14.31 11.30
CA TYR A 371 10.54 13.18 11.02
C TYR A 371 9.99 13.23 9.58
N ASN A 372 9.48 14.37 9.16
CA ASN A 372 8.87 14.52 7.86
C ASN A 372 9.90 14.43 6.71
N ASP A 373 11.08 15.00 6.91
CA ASP A 373 12.20 14.90 5.96
C ASP A 373 12.64 13.43 5.82
N GLY A 374 12.67 12.69 6.94
CA GLY A 374 12.94 11.25 6.94
C GLY A 374 11.88 10.42 6.22
N ALA A 375 10.61 10.74 6.41
CA ALA A 375 9.50 10.09 5.73
C ALA A 375 9.50 10.38 4.21
N ASP A 376 9.78 11.62 3.82
CA ASP A 376 9.92 12.00 2.40
C ASP A 376 11.11 11.28 1.74
N TRP A 377 12.25 11.17 2.46
CA TRP A 377 13.39 10.40 1.98
C TRP A 377 13.07 8.91 1.83
N LEU A 378 12.33 8.33 2.76
CA LEU A 378 11.89 6.94 2.65
C LEU A 378 10.99 6.71 1.42
N SER A 379 10.16 7.69 1.06
CA SER A 379 9.36 7.66 -0.18
C SER A 379 10.27 7.62 -1.42
N VAL A 380 11.37 8.37 -1.44
CA VAL A 380 12.40 8.28 -2.49
C VAL A 380 13.05 6.90 -2.53
N CYS A 381 13.40 6.35 -1.37
CA CYS A 381 13.97 4.99 -1.26
C CYS A 381 12.98 3.92 -1.78
N SER A 382 11.69 4.07 -1.50
CA SER A 382 10.64 3.19 -2.06
C SER A 382 10.54 3.30 -3.57
N SER A 383 10.70 4.50 -4.12
CA SER A 383 10.76 4.71 -5.58
C SER A 383 11.97 4.00 -6.19
N ILE A 384 13.14 4.08 -5.57
CA ILE A 384 14.35 3.36 -6.02
C ILE A 384 14.12 1.85 -5.96
N ARG A 385 13.53 1.32 -4.89
CA ARG A 385 13.13 -0.09 -4.79
C ARG A 385 12.24 -0.52 -5.97
N ASN A 386 11.19 0.25 -6.26
CA ASN A 386 10.26 -0.05 -7.34
C ASN A 386 10.92 0.08 -8.72
N GLY A 387 11.80 1.06 -8.91
CA GLY A 387 12.60 1.21 -10.12
C GLY A 387 13.53 0.02 -10.35
N MET A 388 14.21 -0.45 -9.31
CA MET A 388 15.05 -1.65 -9.37
C MET A 388 14.20 -2.89 -9.70
N ALA A 389 13.03 -3.07 -9.09
CA ALA A 389 12.12 -4.15 -9.42
C ALA A 389 11.72 -4.14 -10.90
N ALA A 390 11.42 -2.97 -11.45
CA ALA A 390 11.08 -2.81 -12.87
C ALA A 390 12.25 -3.18 -13.79
N VAL A 391 13.47 -2.76 -13.47
CA VAL A 391 14.68 -3.09 -14.25
C VAL A 391 14.99 -4.59 -14.16
N PHE A 392 14.99 -5.15 -12.97
CA PHE A 392 15.30 -6.56 -12.74
C PHE A 392 14.24 -7.50 -13.30
N ALA A 393 13.01 -7.07 -13.50
CA ALA A 393 11.98 -7.84 -14.21
C ALA A 393 12.43 -8.27 -15.62
N PHE A 394 13.30 -7.50 -16.28
CA PHE A 394 13.90 -7.87 -17.57
C PHE A 394 15.18 -8.72 -17.42
N ILE A 395 15.90 -8.59 -16.33
CA ILE A 395 17.17 -9.28 -16.08
C ILE A 395 16.92 -10.69 -15.53
N ILE A 396 15.94 -10.87 -14.65
CA ILE A 396 15.60 -12.14 -14.01
C ILE A 396 15.36 -13.29 -15.01
N PRO A 397 14.61 -13.14 -16.10
CA PRO A 397 14.45 -14.20 -17.10
C PRO A 397 15.77 -14.67 -17.72
N TRP A 398 16.70 -13.75 -17.96
CA TRP A 398 18.02 -14.08 -18.48
C TRP A 398 18.88 -14.85 -17.46
N ILE A 399 18.85 -14.46 -16.18
CA ILE A 399 19.50 -15.20 -15.10
C ILE A 399 18.88 -16.60 -14.98
N ALA A 400 17.56 -16.70 -15.01
CA ALA A 400 16.83 -17.96 -14.90
C ALA A 400 17.09 -18.92 -16.08
N PHE A 401 17.40 -18.38 -17.25
CA PHE A 401 17.83 -19.19 -18.40
C PHE A 401 19.23 -19.78 -18.21
N LYS A 402 20.15 -19.04 -17.59
CA LYS A 402 21.54 -19.50 -17.33
C LYS A 402 21.67 -20.41 -16.12
N THR A 403 20.78 -20.27 -15.14
CA THR A 403 20.79 -21.05 -13.89
C THR A 403 19.63 -22.03 -13.88
N ASN A 404 18.63 -21.75 -13.10
CA ASN A 404 17.28 -22.33 -13.11
C ASN A 404 16.36 -21.44 -12.26
N ARG A 405 15.05 -21.58 -12.42
CA ARG A 405 14.06 -20.74 -11.72
C ARG A 405 14.19 -20.77 -10.19
N ARG A 406 14.56 -21.91 -9.59
CA ARG A 406 14.72 -22.06 -8.14
C ARG A 406 15.93 -21.28 -7.64
N MET A 407 17.08 -21.42 -8.31
CA MET A 407 18.31 -20.70 -7.94
C MET A 407 18.16 -19.19 -8.13
N THR A 408 17.54 -18.76 -9.22
CA THR A 408 17.25 -17.33 -9.45
C THR A 408 16.43 -16.77 -8.31
N HIS A 409 15.34 -17.44 -7.93
CA HIS A 409 14.51 -16.99 -6.82
C HIS A 409 15.26 -16.96 -5.49
N LEU A 410 16.10 -17.97 -5.21
CA LEU A 410 16.94 -17.98 -4.02
C LEU A 410 17.91 -16.80 -3.99
N ILE A 411 18.57 -16.50 -5.12
CA ILE A 411 19.52 -15.37 -5.23
C ILE A 411 18.78 -14.05 -4.94
N CYS A 412 17.61 -13.82 -5.54
CA CYS A 412 16.82 -12.63 -5.29
C CYS A 412 16.41 -12.51 -3.81
N LEU A 413 15.95 -13.60 -3.19
CA LEU A 413 15.59 -13.62 -1.76
C LEU A 413 16.79 -13.30 -0.86
N VAL A 414 17.97 -13.83 -1.16
CA VAL A 414 19.19 -13.54 -0.39
C VAL A 414 19.58 -12.08 -0.53
N ILE A 415 19.58 -11.53 -1.75
CA ILE A 415 19.92 -10.11 -1.99
C ILE A 415 18.92 -9.20 -1.27
N GLY A 416 17.63 -9.46 -1.41
CA GLY A 416 16.58 -8.70 -0.73
C GLY A 416 16.68 -8.79 0.80
N GLY A 417 16.95 -9.98 1.35
CA GLY A 417 17.15 -10.19 2.77
C GLY A 417 18.36 -9.44 3.32
N VAL A 418 19.49 -9.47 2.62
CA VAL A 418 20.69 -8.68 2.95
C VAL A 418 20.37 -7.19 2.88
N GLY A 419 19.60 -6.76 1.87
CA GLY A 419 19.13 -5.39 1.74
C GLY A 419 18.35 -4.93 2.97
N LEU A 420 17.38 -5.71 3.44
CA LEU A 420 16.60 -5.39 4.65
C LEU A 420 17.49 -5.33 5.90
N MET A 421 18.37 -6.32 6.10
CA MET A 421 19.26 -6.35 7.25
C MET A 421 20.24 -5.18 7.26
N SER A 422 20.72 -4.75 6.09
CA SER A 422 21.70 -3.68 5.98
C SER A 422 21.17 -2.31 6.46
N ILE A 423 19.87 -2.09 6.45
CA ILE A 423 19.24 -0.85 6.97
C ILE A 423 19.63 -0.60 8.44
N SER A 424 19.74 -1.67 9.24
CA SER A 424 20.13 -1.54 10.66
C SER A 424 21.57 -1.05 10.85
N TRP A 425 22.49 -1.43 9.97
CA TRP A 425 23.93 -1.12 10.08
C TRP A 425 24.32 0.22 9.47
N ILE A 426 23.49 0.73 8.54
CA ILE A 426 23.74 2.01 7.89
C ILE A 426 23.51 3.14 8.88
N THR A 427 24.50 4.03 9.02
CA THR A 427 24.40 5.23 9.87
C THR A 427 23.90 6.44 9.09
N ASN A 428 24.34 6.62 7.84
CA ASN A 428 23.92 7.74 7.00
C ASN A 428 22.64 7.40 6.22
N PRO A 429 21.55 8.15 6.41
CA PRO A 429 20.24 7.91 5.76
C PRO A 429 20.33 7.77 4.23
N THR A 430 21.27 8.47 3.58
CA THR A 430 21.42 8.45 2.12
C THR A 430 21.68 7.05 1.58
N TYR A 431 22.41 6.20 2.30
CA TYR A 431 22.72 4.85 1.85
C TYR A 431 21.59 3.85 2.03
N ILE A 432 20.50 4.21 2.71
CA ILE A 432 19.26 3.40 2.78
C ILE A 432 18.71 3.15 1.37
N ALA A 433 18.94 4.08 0.45
CA ALA A 433 18.56 3.94 -0.96
C ALA A 433 19.17 2.68 -1.60
N ILE A 434 20.42 2.33 -1.26
CA ILE A 434 21.09 1.12 -1.76
C ILE A 434 20.41 -0.12 -1.18
N SER A 435 20.17 -0.13 0.13
CA SER A 435 19.46 -1.24 0.80
C SER A 435 18.08 -1.48 0.21
N MET A 436 17.31 -0.42 0.02
CA MET A 436 15.98 -0.50 -0.59
C MET A 436 16.04 -0.92 -2.07
N GLY A 437 17.07 -0.49 -2.81
CA GLY A 437 17.35 -0.99 -4.15
C GLY A 437 17.59 -2.50 -4.18
N MET A 438 18.34 -3.05 -3.22
CA MET A 438 18.55 -4.50 -3.08
C MET A 438 17.26 -5.26 -2.77
N VAL A 439 16.35 -4.68 -1.97
CA VAL A 439 15.01 -5.26 -1.69
C VAL A 439 14.15 -5.29 -2.97
N GLY A 440 14.39 -4.40 -3.92
CA GLY A 440 13.68 -4.37 -5.20
C GLY A 440 14.11 -5.46 -6.21
N ILE A 441 15.15 -6.22 -5.92
CA ILE A 441 15.64 -7.31 -6.78
C ILE A 441 14.93 -8.62 -6.47
#